data_e502abe55eb1e021900812a1836c3e0e
#
_entry.id   e502abe55eb1e021900812a1836c3e0e
#
_cell.length_a   1.000
_cell.length_b   1.000
_cell.length_c   1.000
_cell.angle_alpha   90.00
_cell.angle_beta   90.00
_cell.angle_gamma   90.00
#
_symmetry.space_group_name_H-M   'P 1'
#
loop_
_entity.id
_entity.type
_entity.pdbx_description
1 polymer ?
#
loop_
_entity_poly.entity_id
_entity_poly.type
_entity_poly.pdbx_seq_one_letter_code
_entity_poly.pdbx_strand_id
1 'polypeptide(L)'
;MLCTWARDHGISGVGVDISTVFTDRARARAAELGVADLVFVHGDACGYVANEPVDLAACIGATWIGGGVAGTVDLLGRSLRPGGLTLIGEPYWRQEPADQETVEACHAGSRDDFRLLPELIDRFGHLGYDVVEMLLADQGSWDRYRAAQWLSGSTSAAGSTRTPTTSWLLTCGKS
;
A
#
# COMPACT_ATOMS: atom_id res chain seq x y z
N MET A 1 -9.64 0.31 2.49
CA MET A 1 -9.63 -0.27 1.13
C MET A 1 -10.26 -1.66 1.14
N LEU A 2 -9.64 -2.70 1.70
CA LEU A 2 -10.14 -4.09 1.65
C LEU A 2 -11.59 -4.24 2.14
N CYS A 3 -11.95 -3.67 3.29
CA CYS A 3 -13.33 -3.72 3.80
C CYS A 3 -14.36 -3.08 2.85
N THR A 4 -13.97 -2.00 2.16
CA THR A 4 -14.85 -1.34 1.18
C THR A 4 -15.03 -2.22 -0.05
N TRP A 5 -13.96 -2.83 -0.54
CA TRP A 5 -14.03 -3.77 -1.65
C TRP A 5 -14.87 -5.01 -1.32
N ALA A 6 -14.72 -5.57 -0.11
CA ALA A 6 -15.56 -6.69 0.32
C ALA A 6 -17.04 -6.32 0.36
N ARG A 7 -17.38 -5.13 0.90
CA ARG A 7 -18.77 -4.63 0.91
C ARG A 7 -19.31 -4.42 -0.51
N ASP A 8 -18.53 -3.79 -1.39
CA ASP A 8 -19.03 -3.33 -2.70
C ASP A 8 -19.00 -4.43 -3.77
N HIS A 9 -18.09 -5.40 -3.63
CA HIS A 9 -17.82 -6.41 -4.65
C HIS A 9 -17.92 -7.85 -4.14
N GLY A 10 -18.23 -8.06 -2.87
CA GLY A 10 -18.38 -9.42 -2.29
C GLY A 10 -17.10 -10.25 -2.35
N ILE A 11 -15.94 -9.60 -2.23
CA ILE A 11 -14.66 -10.32 -2.24
C ILE A 11 -14.30 -10.82 -0.84
N SER A 12 -13.58 -11.93 -0.79
CA SER A 12 -12.82 -12.37 0.39
C SER A 12 -11.38 -11.87 0.34
N GLY A 13 -10.68 -11.85 1.45
CA GLY A 13 -9.29 -11.44 1.43
C GLY A 13 -8.57 -11.44 2.78
N VAL A 14 -7.25 -11.32 2.69
CA VAL A 14 -6.35 -11.22 3.85
C VAL A 14 -5.63 -9.87 3.82
N GLY A 15 -5.63 -9.16 4.94
CA GLY A 15 -4.80 -7.98 5.15
C GLY A 15 -3.74 -8.27 6.20
N VAL A 16 -2.50 -7.93 5.91
CA VAL A 16 -1.38 -8.10 6.84
C VAL A 16 -0.82 -6.73 7.21
N ASP A 17 -0.66 -6.45 8.49
CA ASP A 17 -0.07 -5.21 8.99
C ASP A 17 0.71 -5.48 10.29
N ILE A 18 1.85 -4.82 10.43
CA ILE A 18 2.68 -4.92 11.63
C ILE A 18 2.10 -4.15 12.83
N SER A 19 1.15 -3.26 12.60
CA SER A 19 0.51 -2.45 13.63
C SER A 19 -0.75 -3.13 14.18
N THR A 20 -0.76 -3.42 15.48
CA THR A 20 -1.96 -3.88 16.20
C THR A 20 -3.09 -2.87 16.08
N VAL A 21 -2.79 -1.57 16.17
CA VAL A 21 -3.78 -0.49 16.08
C VAL A 21 -4.50 -0.52 14.74
N PHE A 22 -3.77 -0.73 13.63
CA PHE A 22 -4.39 -0.77 12.31
C PHE A 22 -5.14 -2.07 12.06
N THR A 23 -4.63 -3.21 12.50
CA THR A 23 -5.35 -4.47 12.37
C THR A 23 -6.65 -4.47 13.19
N ASP A 24 -6.65 -3.89 14.40
CA ASP A 24 -7.86 -3.79 15.21
C ASP A 24 -8.88 -2.82 14.62
N ARG A 25 -8.43 -1.67 14.08
CA ARG A 25 -9.30 -0.75 13.33
C ARG A 25 -9.89 -1.41 12.07
N ALA A 26 -9.12 -2.23 11.38
CA ALA A 26 -9.58 -2.95 10.20
C ALA A 26 -10.67 -3.99 10.57
N ARG A 27 -10.48 -4.73 11.67
CA ARG A 27 -11.49 -5.67 12.20
C ARG A 27 -12.77 -4.93 12.61
N ALA A 28 -12.65 -3.83 13.34
CA ALA A 28 -13.79 -3.00 13.72
C ALA A 28 -14.53 -2.48 12.46
N ARG A 29 -13.78 -2.02 11.45
CA ARG A 29 -14.37 -1.53 10.20
C ARG A 29 -15.08 -2.63 9.41
N ALA A 30 -14.54 -3.84 9.39
CA ALA A 30 -15.20 -4.98 8.77
C ALA A 30 -16.53 -5.30 9.46
N ALA A 31 -16.55 -5.32 10.79
CA ALA A 31 -17.76 -5.53 11.58
C ALA A 31 -18.81 -4.43 11.34
N GLU A 32 -18.41 -3.15 11.32
CA GLU A 32 -19.30 -2.02 11.01
C GLU A 32 -19.95 -2.14 9.63
N LEU A 33 -19.23 -2.67 8.64
CA LEU A 33 -19.71 -2.84 7.27
C LEU A 33 -20.42 -4.18 7.04
N GLY A 34 -20.47 -5.05 8.04
CA GLY A 34 -21.12 -6.35 7.96
C GLY A 34 -20.41 -7.32 7.00
N VAL A 35 -19.09 -7.17 6.80
CA VAL A 35 -18.30 -8.06 5.92
C VAL A 35 -17.59 -9.10 6.77
N ALA A 36 -17.83 -10.40 6.46
CA ALA A 36 -17.36 -11.53 7.25
C ALA A 36 -16.13 -12.23 6.65
N ASP A 37 -15.95 -12.15 5.33
CA ASP A 37 -14.96 -12.95 4.59
C ASP A 37 -13.57 -12.28 4.50
N LEU A 38 -13.22 -11.54 5.56
CA LEU A 38 -11.93 -10.85 5.67
C LEU A 38 -11.15 -11.34 6.89
N VAL A 39 -9.89 -11.63 6.68
CA VAL A 39 -8.93 -11.97 7.74
C VAL A 39 -7.91 -10.85 7.87
N PHE A 40 -7.65 -10.39 9.10
CA PHE A 40 -6.61 -9.42 9.39
C PHE A 40 -5.55 -10.05 10.28
N VAL A 41 -4.35 -10.18 9.72
CA VAL A 41 -3.18 -10.76 10.37
C VAL A 41 -2.33 -9.61 10.92
N HIS A 42 -2.08 -9.64 12.24
CA HIS A 42 -1.04 -8.83 12.83
C HIS A 42 0.30 -9.53 12.63
N GLY A 43 1.18 -8.95 11.82
CA GLY A 43 2.47 -9.54 11.49
C GLY A 43 3.26 -8.71 10.48
N ASP A 44 4.52 -9.10 10.30
CA ASP A 44 5.37 -8.49 9.29
C ASP A 44 4.96 -9.00 7.89
N ALA A 45 4.71 -8.08 6.99
CA ALA A 45 4.40 -8.40 5.59
C ALA A 45 5.65 -8.76 4.77
N CYS A 46 6.86 -8.52 5.28
CA CYS A 46 8.10 -8.97 4.64
C CYS A 46 8.12 -10.49 4.54
N GLY A 47 8.11 -11.00 3.30
CA GLY A 47 8.09 -12.44 3.06
C GLY A 47 6.73 -13.13 3.20
N TYR A 48 5.65 -12.38 3.47
CA TYR A 48 4.31 -12.98 3.51
C TYR A 48 3.88 -13.47 2.12
N VAL A 49 3.45 -14.72 2.05
CA VAL A 49 2.86 -15.33 0.86
C VAL A 49 1.53 -15.93 1.26
N ALA A 50 0.50 -15.73 0.45
CA ALA A 50 -0.82 -16.32 0.69
C ALA A 50 -0.76 -17.83 0.64
N ASN A 51 -1.53 -18.52 1.50
CA ASN A 51 -1.58 -19.98 1.51
C ASN A 51 -2.20 -20.54 0.23
N GLU A 52 -3.15 -19.84 -0.35
CA GLU A 52 -3.82 -20.18 -1.61
C GLU A 52 -3.59 -19.06 -2.64
N PRO A 53 -3.45 -19.39 -3.94
CA PRO A 53 -3.29 -18.40 -4.98
C PRO A 53 -4.48 -17.43 -5.03
N VAL A 54 -4.19 -16.13 -5.19
CA VAL A 54 -5.18 -15.05 -5.20
C VAL A 54 -5.29 -14.37 -6.56
N ASP A 55 -6.42 -13.70 -6.81
CA ASP A 55 -6.65 -12.93 -8.05
C ASP A 55 -5.91 -11.60 -8.06
N LEU A 56 -5.77 -10.98 -6.87
CA LEU A 56 -5.18 -9.66 -6.70
C LEU A 56 -4.33 -9.64 -5.43
N ALA A 57 -3.11 -9.17 -5.55
CA ALA A 57 -2.23 -8.85 -4.44
C ALA A 57 -1.88 -7.36 -4.48
N ALA A 58 -1.96 -6.66 -3.33
CA ALA A 58 -1.80 -5.21 -3.28
C ALA A 58 -0.82 -4.76 -2.20
N CYS A 59 -0.01 -3.76 -2.53
CA CYS A 59 0.85 -3.03 -1.59
C CYS A 59 0.76 -1.53 -1.90
N ILE A 60 0.25 -0.73 -0.97
CA ILE A 60 0.05 0.70 -1.16
C ILE A 60 0.92 1.49 -0.17
N GLY A 61 1.91 2.23 -0.70
CA GLY A 61 2.79 3.09 0.09
C GLY A 61 3.68 2.34 1.08
N ALA A 62 4.03 1.08 0.78
CA ALA A 62 4.82 0.23 1.68
C ALA A 62 5.80 -0.69 0.93
N THR A 63 6.30 -0.28 -0.22
CA THR A 63 7.21 -1.10 -1.05
C THR A 63 8.55 -1.43 -0.38
N TRP A 64 8.85 -0.80 0.75
CA TRP A 64 9.95 -1.16 1.61
C TRP A 64 9.87 -2.60 2.16
N ILE A 65 8.67 -3.22 2.23
CA ILE A 65 8.50 -4.63 2.66
C ILE A 65 9.24 -5.63 1.77
N GLY A 66 9.47 -5.27 0.51
CA GLY A 66 10.25 -6.05 -0.43
C GLY A 66 11.64 -5.45 -0.71
N GLY A 67 12.05 -4.42 0.04
CA GLY A 67 13.28 -3.68 -0.25
C GLY A 67 13.18 -2.78 -1.48
N GLY A 68 11.99 -2.26 -1.76
CA GLY A 68 11.64 -1.40 -2.90
C GLY A 68 10.67 -2.07 -3.87
N VAL A 69 10.34 -1.36 -4.94
CA VAL A 69 9.34 -1.78 -5.93
C VAL A 69 9.61 -3.19 -6.48
N ALA A 70 10.85 -3.45 -6.92
CA ALA A 70 11.19 -4.72 -7.57
C ALA A 70 10.95 -5.94 -6.65
N GLY A 71 11.49 -5.90 -5.45
CA GLY A 71 11.30 -7.01 -4.52
C GLY A 71 9.87 -7.12 -3.99
N THR A 72 9.13 -6.00 -3.90
CA THR A 72 7.71 -6.03 -3.53
C THR A 72 6.86 -6.68 -4.61
N VAL A 73 7.08 -6.34 -5.88
CA VAL A 73 6.37 -6.96 -7.01
C VAL A 73 6.66 -8.46 -7.08
N ASP A 74 7.93 -8.88 -6.88
CA ASP A 74 8.30 -10.30 -6.79
C ASP A 74 7.59 -11.00 -5.60
N LEU A 75 7.57 -10.36 -4.43
CA LEU A 75 6.90 -10.89 -3.24
C LEU A 75 5.39 -11.09 -3.49
N LEU A 76 4.71 -10.09 -4.05
CA LEU A 76 3.30 -10.16 -4.39
C LEU A 76 3.01 -11.24 -5.43
N GLY A 77 3.88 -11.34 -6.45
CA GLY A 77 3.77 -12.32 -7.53
C GLY A 77 3.71 -13.76 -7.03
N ARG A 78 4.37 -14.07 -5.91
CA ARG A 78 4.36 -15.42 -5.30
C ARG A 78 2.98 -15.81 -4.76
N SER A 79 2.13 -14.86 -4.47
CA SER A 79 0.75 -15.11 -4.01
C SER A 79 -0.26 -15.18 -5.14
N LEU A 80 0.10 -14.76 -6.37
CA LEU A 80 -0.84 -14.66 -7.47
C LEU A 80 -1.05 -15.99 -8.19
N ARG A 81 -2.28 -16.21 -8.64
CA ARG A 81 -2.56 -17.21 -9.66
C ARG A 81 -2.05 -16.75 -11.03
N PRO A 82 -1.86 -17.66 -12.01
CA PRO A 82 -1.57 -17.27 -13.37
C PRO A 82 -2.62 -16.27 -13.91
N GLY A 83 -2.17 -15.12 -14.43
CA GLY A 83 -3.02 -14.03 -14.87
C GLY A 83 -3.61 -13.16 -13.76
N GLY A 84 -3.21 -13.35 -12.52
CA GLY A 84 -3.56 -12.47 -11.41
C GLY A 84 -2.91 -11.09 -11.54
N LEU A 85 -3.42 -10.11 -10.80
CA LEU A 85 -3.01 -8.71 -10.86
C LEU A 85 -2.26 -8.27 -9.61
N THR A 86 -1.29 -7.37 -9.77
CA THR A 86 -0.72 -6.61 -8.66
C THR A 86 -1.29 -5.20 -8.65
N LEU A 87 -1.56 -4.66 -7.46
CA LEU A 87 -1.86 -3.25 -7.25
C LEU A 87 -0.75 -2.62 -6.40
N ILE A 88 0.00 -1.72 -6.99
CA ILE A 88 1.10 -1.00 -6.32
C ILE A 88 0.74 0.48 -6.19
N GLY A 89 0.81 1.00 -4.98
CA GLY A 89 0.80 2.43 -4.71
C GLY A 89 2.21 2.90 -4.37
N GLU A 90 2.80 3.68 -5.24
CA GLU A 90 4.18 4.14 -5.11
C GLU A 90 4.27 5.65 -5.27
N PRO A 91 5.01 6.37 -4.40
CA PRO A 91 5.35 7.75 -4.65
C PRO A 91 6.32 7.90 -5.82
N TYR A 92 6.19 9.02 -6.53
CA TYR A 92 7.08 9.35 -7.64
C TYR A 92 7.36 10.85 -7.68
N TRP A 93 8.49 11.24 -8.27
CA TRP A 93 8.80 12.63 -8.55
C TRP A 93 7.98 13.10 -9.76
N ARG A 94 7.19 14.17 -9.59
CA ARG A 94 6.52 14.83 -10.73
C ARG A 94 7.51 15.57 -11.62
N GLN A 95 8.58 16.07 -10.99
CA GLN A 95 9.74 16.70 -11.61
C GLN A 95 10.94 16.44 -10.72
N GLU A 96 12.11 16.54 -11.28
CA GLU A 96 13.36 16.40 -10.52
C GLU A 96 13.37 17.36 -9.31
N PRO A 97 13.65 16.89 -8.08
CA PRO A 97 13.78 17.76 -6.93
C PRO A 97 14.95 18.70 -7.11
N ALA A 98 14.75 19.99 -6.79
CA ALA A 98 15.75 21.03 -7.00
C ALA A 98 16.99 20.87 -6.09
N ASP A 99 16.74 20.39 -4.86
CA ASP A 99 17.75 20.31 -3.79
C ASP A 99 17.40 19.23 -2.77
N GLN A 100 18.31 19.00 -1.83
CA GLN A 100 18.13 18.03 -0.76
C GLN A 100 17.03 18.45 0.22
N GLU A 101 16.80 19.73 0.45
CA GLU A 101 15.71 20.22 1.32
C GLU A 101 14.35 19.82 0.75
N THR A 102 14.16 19.90 -0.57
CA THR A 102 12.95 19.42 -1.25
C THR A 102 12.78 17.91 -1.09
N VAL A 103 13.85 17.13 -1.19
CA VAL A 103 13.83 15.68 -0.98
C VAL A 103 13.36 15.33 0.43
N GLU A 104 13.96 15.97 1.44
CA GLU A 104 13.61 15.74 2.85
C GLU A 104 12.18 16.19 3.19
N ALA A 105 11.72 17.30 2.59
CA ALA A 105 10.34 17.78 2.75
C ALA A 105 9.29 16.78 2.19
N CYS A 106 9.70 15.94 1.23
CA CYS A 106 8.90 14.83 0.70
C CYS A 106 9.08 13.52 1.48
N HIS A 107 9.75 13.54 2.62
CA HIS A 107 10.05 12.38 3.46
C HIS A 107 10.90 11.31 2.75
N ALA A 108 11.69 11.69 1.75
CA ALA A 108 12.70 10.85 1.13
C ALA A 108 14.07 11.09 1.78
N GLY A 109 14.90 10.08 1.88
CA GLY A 109 16.27 10.19 2.36
C GLY A 109 17.22 10.64 1.27
N SER A 110 16.91 10.27 0.04
CA SER A 110 17.68 10.61 -1.16
C SER A 110 16.77 10.84 -2.36
N ARG A 111 17.32 11.49 -3.39
CA ARG A 111 16.65 11.67 -4.67
C ARG A 111 16.30 10.34 -5.35
N ASP A 112 17.10 9.31 -5.09
CA ASP A 112 16.95 7.98 -5.71
C ASP A 112 15.85 7.13 -5.05
N ASP A 113 15.29 7.58 -3.92
CA ASP A 113 14.21 6.87 -3.22
C ASP A 113 12.94 6.83 -4.05
N PHE A 114 12.67 7.88 -4.83
CA PHE A 114 11.56 7.90 -5.78
C PHE A 114 12.09 8.08 -7.20
N ARG A 115 11.33 7.61 -8.17
CA ARG A 115 11.62 7.75 -9.60
C ARG A 115 10.72 8.80 -10.23
N LEU A 116 11.11 9.34 -11.37
CA LEU A 116 10.19 10.05 -12.25
C LEU A 116 9.15 9.06 -12.78
N LEU A 117 7.94 9.53 -13.07
CA LEU A 117 6.85 8.66 -13.51
C LEU A 117 7.20 7.79 -14.73
N PRO A 118 7.82 8.31 -15.81
CA PRO A 118 8.22 7.46 -16.94
C PRO A 118 9.19 6.34 -16.52
N GLU A 119 10.18 6.65 -15.69
CA GLU A 119 11.15 5.68 -15.19
C GLU A 119 10.51 4.60 -14.31
N LEU A 120 9.51 4.99 -13.52
CA LEU A 120 8.74 4.05 -12.71
C LEU A 120 7.93 3.08 -13.57
N ILE A 121 7.30 3.58 -14.64
CA ILE A 121 6.56 2.75 -15.61
C ILE A 121 7.52 1.80 -16.33
N ASP A 122 8.63 2.31 -16.84
CA ASP A 122 9.66 1.50 -17.51
C ASP A 122 10.20 0.40 -16.58
N ARG A 123 10.33 0.71 -15.30
CA ARG A 123 10.77 -0.27 -14.30
C ARG A 123 9.82 -1.46 -14.19
N PHE A 124 8.50 -1.25 -14.21
CA PHE A 124 7.54 -2.37 -14.24
C PHE A 124 7.70 -3.22 -15.49
N GLY A 125 7.88 -2.60 -16.66
CA GLY A 125 8.17 -3.31 -17.92
C GLY A 125 9.43 -4.18 -17.83
N HIS A 126 10.52 -3.65 -17.28
CA HIS A 126 11.75 -4.41 -17.06
C HIS A 126 11.61 -5.58 -16.06
N LEU A 127 10.64 -5.48 -15.16
CA LEU A 127 10.30 -6.57 -14.22
C LEU A 127 9.35 -7.60 -14.82
N GLY A 128 8.94 -7.44 -16.09
CA GLY A 128 8.06 -8.36 -16.81
C GLY A 128 6.56 -8.11 -16.54
N TYR A 129 6.19 -6.91 -16.09
CA TYR A 129 4.80 -6.52 -15.83
C TYR A 129 4.34 -5.44 -16.80
N ASP A 130 3.15 -5.61 -17.34
CA ASP A 130 2.47 -4.58 -18.11
C ASP A 130 1.61 -3.72 -17.19
N VAL A 131 1.72 -2.39 -17.30
CA VAL A 131 0.83 -1.46 -16.59
C VAL A 131 -0.49 -1.41 -17.35
N VAL A 132 -1.52 -2.04 -16.80
CA VAL A 132 -2.85 -2.13 -17.45
C VAL A 132 -3.76 -0.97 -17.07
N GLU A 133 -3.53 -0.36 -15.92
CA GLU A 133 -4.26 0.83 -15.44
C GLU A 133 -3.39 1.64 -14.49
N MET A 134 -3.56 2.95 -14.50
CA MET A 134 -2.83 3.86 -13.62
C MET A 134 -3.75 4.99 -13.15
N LEU A 135 -3.72 5.23 -11.83
CA LEU A 135 -4.40 6.36 -11.20
C LEU A 135 -3.36 7.27 -10.53
N LEU A 136 -3.32 8.52 -10.96
CA LEU A 136 -2.47 9.53 -10.35
C LEU A 136 -3.27 10.34 -9.32
N ALA A 137 -2.74 10.44 -8.10
CA ALA A 137 -3.33 11.34 -7.11
C ALA A 137 -3.13 12.80 -7.52
N ASP A 138 -4.22 13.55 -7.59
CA ASP A 138 -4.19 14.99 -7.81
C ASP A 138 -3.82 15.75 -6.51
N GLN A 139 -3.61 17.06 -6.62
CA GLN A 139 -3.27 17.90 -5.47
C GLN A 139 -4.35 17.83 -4.39
N GLY A 140 -5.62 17.85 -4.76
CA GLY A 140 -6.74 17.78 -3.80
C GLY A 140 -6.79 16.44 -3.06
N SER A 141 -6.40 15.35 -3.70
CA SER A 141 -6.27 14.03 -3.05
C SER A 141 -5.14 14.01 -2.03
N TRP A 142 -4.00 14.61 -2.36
CA TRP A 142 -2.88 14.79 -1.45
C TRP A 142 -3.23 15.68 -0.26
N ASP A 143 -3.90 16.79 -0.48
CA ASP A 143 -4.31 17.73 0.58
C ASP A 143 -5.29 17.06 1.55
N ARG A 144 -6.25 16.28 1.04
CA ARG A 144 -7.16 15.48 1.89
C ARG A 144 -6.42 14.42 2.70
N TYR A 145 -5.46 13.73 2.09
CA TYR A 145 -4.64 12.73 2.78
C TYR A 145 -3.84 13.37 3.92
N ARG A 146 -3.16 14.48 3.68
CA ARG A 146 -2.39 15.21 4.70
C ARG A 146 -3.28 15.75 5.80
N ALA A 147 -4.44 16.33 5.47
CA ALA A 147 -5.40 16.81 6.45
C ALA A 147 -5.91 15.68 7.35
N ALA A 148 -6.18 14.49 6.79
CA ALA A 148 -6.59 13.33 7.58
C ALA A 148 -5.49 12.85 8.53
N GLN A 149 -4.22 12.93 8.12
CA GLN A 149 -3.09 12.61 9.01
C GLN A 149 -2.98 13.61 10.18
N TRP A 150 -3.15 14.90 9.93
CA TRP A 150 -3.12 15.92 10.98
C TRP A 150 -4.27 15.75 11.98
N LEU A 151 -5.47 15.48 11.51
CA LEU A 151 -6.62 15.21 12.37
C LEU A 151 -6.41 13.97 13.23
N SER A 152 -5.79 12.93 12.70
CA SER A 152 -5.47 11.71 13.44
C SER A 152 -4.34 11.93 14.45
N GLY A 153 -3.35 12.77 14.12
CA GLY A 153 -2.23 13.11 15.00
C GLY A 153 -2.62 14.02 16.17
N SER A 154 -3.58 14.94 15.96
CA SER A 154 -4.05 15.84 17.02
C SER A 154 -4.88 15.14 18.10
N THR A 155 -5.49 14.00 17.80
CA THR A 155 -6.16 13.14 18.81
C THR A 155 -5.20 12.23 19.56
N SER A 156 -3.93 12.11 19.15
CA SER A 156 -2.88 11.30 19.77
C SER A 156 -1.80 12.13 20.50
N ALA A 157 -2.01 13.42 20.72
CA ALA A 157 -1.02 14.34 21.31
C ALA A 157 -0.79 14.16 22.84
N ALA A 158 -0.84 12.92 23.32
CA ALA A 158 -0.26 12.52 24.61
C ALA A 158 0.73 11.37 24.38
N GLY A 159 1.92 11.70 23.85
CA GLY A 159 3.13 10.89 23.90
C GLY A 159 3.34 9.91 22.76
N SER A 160 3.91 10.36 21.67
CA SER A 160 5.02 9.74 20.92
C SER A 160 5.25 10.42 19.56
N THR A 161 6.46 10.87 19.32
CA THR A 161 6.92 11.56 18.10
C THR A 161 7.38 10.58 17.01
N ARG A 162 6.57 9.57 16.67
CA ARG A 162 6.79 8.74 15.48
C ARG A 162 5.49 8.58 14.74
N THR A 163 5.43 9.14 13.54
CA THR A 163 4.37 8.85 12.58
C THR A 163 4.45 7.37 12.22
N PRO A 164 3.44 6.55 12.50
CA PRO A 164 3.47 5.15 12.08
C PRO A 164 3.36 5.11 10.56
N THR A 165 4.35 4.56 9.88
CA THR A 165 4.26 4.24 8.46
C THR A 165 3.31 3.06 8.32
N THR A 166 2.12 3.28 7.77
CA THR A 166 1.13 2.23 7.56
C THR A 166 1.48 1.45 6.31
N SER A 167 1.76 0.16 6.46
CA SER A 167 1.94 -0.76 5.35
C SER A 167 0.78 -1.75 5.28
N TRP A 168 0.14 -1.88 4.13
CA TRP A 168 -0.90 -2.86 3.90
C TRP A 168 -0.51 -3.76 2.74
N LEU A 169 -0.34 -5.04 3.02
CA LEU A 169 -0.36 -6.09 2.01
C LEU A 169 -1.77 -6.63 1.95
N LEU A 170 -2.40 -6.60 0.78
CA LEU A 170 -3.73 -7.11 0.55
C LEU A 170 -3.67 -8.25 -0.46
N THR A 171 -4.23 -9.38 -0.10
CA THR A 171 -4.45 -10.50 -1.01
C THR A 171 -5.96 -10.72 -1.14
N CYS A 172 -6.46 -10.85 -2.36
CA CYS A 172 -7.87 -11.01 -2.66
C CYS A 172 -8.10 -12.24 -3.54
N GLY A 173 -9.09 -13.06 -3.21
CA GLY A 173 -9.56 -14.17 -4.03
C GLY A 173 -11.07 -14.04 -4.28
N LYS A 174 -11.57 -14.64 -5.36
CA LYS A 174 -13.01 -14.84 -5.56
C LYS A 174 -13.46 -16.09 -4.84
N SER A 175 -14.50 -15.97 -4.06
CA SER A 175 -15.28 -17.11 -3.53
C SER A 175 -16.14 -17.72 -4.61
#